data_0db81532556848b6749bb2974cbdfd30
#
_entry.id   0db81532556848b6749bb2974cbdfd30
#
_cell.length_a   1.000
_cell.length_b   1.000
_cell.length_c   1.000
_cell.angle_alpha   90.00
_cell.angle_beta   90.00
_cell.angle_gamma   90.00
#
_symmetry.space_group_name_H-M   'P 1'
#
loop_
_entity.id
_entity.type
_entity.pdbx_description
1 polymer ?
#
loop_
_entity_poly.entity_id
_entity_poly.type
_entity_poly.pdbx_seq_one_letter_code
_entity_poly.pdbx_strand_id
1 'polypeptide(L)'
;ATHSIFVASPEYPCNFEHLHTLAEIADFPLILLERKASSRLYLEKYFLQNGLRLNPEIELGARSLLVDLAAIGFGVAGVTEEFVRRDLDSGRLRKLETAFDIPPRSVDMCLLRGVPQTAAAQRFADYIRQSVMHKDIPSV
;
A
#
# COMPACT_ATOMS: atom_id res chain seq x y z
N ALA A 1 3.74 8.63 -9.42
CA ALA A 1 3.24 7.25 -9.34
C ALA A 1 3.64 6.62 -8.01
N THR A 2 2.78 5.82 -7.43
CA THR A 2 3.04 5.13 -6.17
C THR A 2 2.99 3.62 -6.38
N HIS A 3 3.86 2.91 -5.67
CA HIS A 3 4.01 1.47 -5.82
C HIS A 3 3.62 0.74 -4.53
N SER A 4 2.77 -0.25 -4.66
CA SER A 4 2.37 -1.11 -3.54
C SER A 4 3.36 -2.26 -3.40
N ILE A 5 3.89 -2.44 -2.19
CA ILE A 5 4.82 -3.53 -1.88
C ILE A 5 4.42 -4.19 -0.57
N PHE A 6 5.07 -5.28 -0.26
CA PHE A 6 4.88 -6.00 1.00
C PHE A 6 6.19 -6.02 1.76
N VAL A 7 6.11 -5.69 3.04
CA VAL A 7 7.28 -5.57 3.91
C VAL A 7 7.04 -6.28 5.24
N ALA A 8 8.12 -6.63 5.90
CA ALA A 8 8.08 -7.22 7.24
C ALA A 8 9.35 -6.83 7.99
N SER A 9 9.38 -7.14 9.29
CA SER A 9 10.62 -7.07 10.06
C SER A 9 11.67 -7.96 9.41
N PRO A 10 12.96 -7.54 9.36
CA PRO A 10 14.02 -8.42 8.86
C PRO A 10 14.12 -9.74 9.61
N GLU A 11 13.63 -9.81 10.83
CA GLU A 11 13.63 -11.02 11.65
C GLU A 11 12.35 -11.85 11.50
N TYR A 12 11.41 -11.39 10.68
CA TYR A 12 10.17 -12.12 10.47
C TYR A 12 10.47 -13.50 9.86
N PRO A 13 9.81 -14.57 10.34
CA PRO A 13 10.12 -15.93 9.88
C PRO A 13 9.55 -16.21 8.49
N CYS A 14 10.20 -15.69 7.47
CA CYS A 14 9.88 -15.96 6.07
C CYS A 14 11.17 -15.93 5.26
N ASN A 15 11.13 -16.50 4.05
CA ASN A 15 12.28 -16.48 3.15
C ASN A 15 12.21 -15.21 2.27
N PHE A 16 12.98 -14.20 2.63
CA PHE A 16 13.00 -12.94 1.91
C PHE A 16 13.60 -13.05 0.50
N GLU A 17 14.35 -14.10 0.21
CA GLU A 17 14.94 -14.31 -1.10
C GLU A 17 14.02 -15.08 -2.05
N HIS A 18 12.96 -15.67 -1.53
CA HIS A 18 11.98 -16.38 -2.34
C HIS A 18 11.09 -15.40 -3.09
N LEU A 19 10.80 -15.69 -4.35
CA LEU A 19 9.84 -14.93 -5.14
C LEU A 19 8.42 -15.39 -4.77
N HIS A 20 7.78 -14.63 -3.91
CA HIS A 20 6.44 -14.99 -3.43
C HIS A 20 5.38 -14.77 -4.49
N THR A 21 4.48 -15.73 -4.65
CA THR A 21 3.29 -15.57 -5.50
C THR A 21 2.23 -14.77 -4.77
N LEU A 22 1.21 -14.32 -5.52
CA LEU A 22 0.06 -13.63 -4.92
C LEU A 22 -0.61 -14.48 -3.84
N ALA A 23 -0.80 -15.77 -4.11
CA ALA A 23 -1.42 -16.67 -3.15
C ALA A 23 -0.59 -16.81 -1.88
N GLU A 24 0.74 -16.87 -2.01
CA GLU A 24 1.63 -16.93 -0.86
C GLU A 24 1.55 -15.67 -0.02
N ILE A 25 1.52 -14.51 -0.66
CA ILE A 25 1.35 -13.24 0.06
C ILE A 25 0.02 -13.21 0.79
N ALA A 26 -1.06 -13.65 0.16
CA ALA A 26 -2.38 -13.65 0.77
C ALA A 26 -2.47 -14.59 1.98
N ASP A 27 -1.61 -15.58 2.07
CA ASP A 27 -1.59 -16.54 3.18
C ASP A 27 -0.83 -16.05 4.41
N PHE A 28 -0.03 -14.99 4.29
CA PHE A 28 0.63 -14.42 5.46
C PHE A 28 -0.37 -13.71 6.37
N PRO A 29 -0.08 -13.59 7.68
CA PRO A 29 -0.83 -12.68 8.52
C PRO A 29 -0.57 -11.25 8.06
N LEU A 30 -1.54 -10.67 7.37
CA LEU A 30 -1.41 -9.36 6.74
C LEU A 30 -1.84 -8.24 7.67
N ILE A 31 -1.11 -7.14 7.61
CA ILE A 31 -1.44 -5.88 8.27
C ILE A 31 -1.72 -4.88 7.17
N LEU A 32 -2.94 -4.38 7.10
CA LEU A 32 -3.36 -3.48 6.03
C LEU A 32 -4.07 -2.26 6.60
N LEU A 33 -4.10 -1.20 5.82
CA LEU A 33 -4.97 -0.07 6.12
C LEU A 33 -6.43 -0.51 5.98
N GLU A 34 -7.32 0.20 6.64
CA GLU A 34 -8.75 -0.09 6.56
C GLU A 34 -9.30 0.20 5.17
N ARG A 35 -10.47 -0.35 4.86
CA ARG A 35 -11.03 -0.37 3.51
C ARG A 35 -11.31 1.00 2.90
N LYS A 36 -11.53 2.02 3.71
CA LYS A 36 -11.75 3.37 3.18
C LYS A 36 -10.50 4.01 2.61
N ALA A 37 -9.31 3.45 2.87
CA ALA A 37 -8.07 3.94 2.30
C ALA A 37 -7.98 3.59 0.82
N SER A 38 -7.65 4.56 -0.01
CA SER A 38 -7.57 4.35 -1.46
C SER A 38 -6.49 3.32 -1.84
N SER A 39 -5.37 3.31 -1.13
CA SER A 39 -4.31 2.33 -1.36
C SER A 39 -4.78 0.91 -1.04
N ARG A 40 -5.59 0.76 0.02
CA ARG A 40 -6.17 -0.53 0.38
C ARG A 40 -7.14 -1.03 -0.69
N LEU A 41 -7.99 -0.15 -1.19
CA LEU A 41 -8.95 -0.50 -2.23
C LEU A 41 -8.26 -0.92 -3.52
N TYR A 42 -7.19 -0.22 -3.89
CA TYR A 42 -6.40 -0.55 -5.07
C TYR A 42 -5.77 -1.93 -4.94
N LEU A 43 -5.18 -2.21 -3.79
CA LEU A 43 -4.55 -3.49 -3.51
C LEU A 43 -5.59 -4.63 -3.53
N GLU A 44 -6.73 -4.42 -2.89
CA GLU A 44 -7.80 -5.40 -2.84
C GLU A 44 -8.34 -5.71 -4.24
N LYS A 45 -8.50 -4.67 -5.06
CA LYS A 45 -8.94 -4.85 -6.45
C LYS A 45 -7.95 -5.68 -7.25
N TYR A 46 -6.66 -5.43 -7.10
CA TYR A 46 -5.64 -6.20 -7.80
C TYR A 46 -5.71 -7.68 -7.44
N PHE A 47 -5.83 -7.99 -6.15
CA PHE A 47 -5.94 -9.37 -5.70
C PHE A 47 -7.22 -10.03 -6.21
N LEU A 48 -8.35 -9.32 -6.17
CA LEU A 48 -9.62 -9.85 -6.67
C LEU A 48 -9.58 -10.14 -8.16
N GLN A 49 -8.93 -9.30 -8.94
CA GLN A 49 -8.75 -9.53 -10.38
C GLN A 49 -7.97 -10.81 -10.67
N ASN A 50 -7.19 -11.27 -9.71
CA ASN A 50 -6.42 -12.51 -9.82
C ASN A 50 -7.06 -13.67 -9.04
N GLY A 51 -8.32 -13.53 -8.66
CA GLY A 51 -9.09 -14.59 -8.01
C GLY A 51 -8.79 -14.79 -6.54
N LEU A 52 -8.18 -13.81 -5.88
CA LEU A 52 -7.79 -13.92 -4.48
C LEU A 52 -8.45 -12.83 -3.65
N ARG A 53 -8.77 -13.15 -2.40
CA ARG A 53 -9.28 -12.19 -1.43
C ARG A 53 -8.22 -11.86 -0.41
N LEU A 54 -8.08 -10.57 -0.09
CA LEU A 54 -7.28 -10.13 1.03
C LEU A 54 -8.07 -10.34 2.31
N ASN A 55 -7.41 -10.96 3.29
CA ASN A 55 -8.03 -11.29 4.56
C ASN A 55 -7.07 -10.88 5.69
N PRO A 56 -6.95 -9.56 5.94
CA PRO A 56 -5.96 -9.09 6.89
C PRO A 56 -6.30 -9.51 8.31
N GLU A 57 -5.29 -9.82 9.09
CA GLU A 57 -5.44 -10.08 10.51
C GLU A 57 -5.58 -8.79 11.30
N ILE A 58 -4.93 -7.73 10.82
CA ILE A 58 -4.96 -6.41 11.47
C ILE A 58 -5.31 -5.37 10.41
N GLU A 59 -6.32 -4.57 10.71
CA GLU A 59 -6.69 -3.41 9.91
C GLU A 59 -6.55 -2.15 10.74
N LEU A 60 -5.90 -1.14 10.18
CA LEU A 60 -5.56 0.08 10.91
C LEU A 60 -5.93 1.33 10.10
N GLY A 61 -6.30 2.37 10.82
CA GLY A 61 -6.58 3.67 10.21
C GLY A 61 -5.35 4.55 10.03
N ALA A 62 -4.23 4.20 10.68
CA ALA A 62 -3.02 5.03 10.67
C ALA A 62 -1.84 4.27 10.07
N ARG A 63 -1.22 4.86 9.05
CA ARG A 63 -0.07 4.27 8.37
C ARG A 63 1.14 4.10 9.30
N SER A 64 1.40 5.08 10.17
CA SER A 64 2.53 5.02 11.09
C SER A 64 2.45 3.81 12.02
N LEU A 65 1.26 3.53 12.53
CA LEU A 65 1.04 2.37 13.39
C LEU A 65 1.21 1.06 12.62
N LEU A 66 0.76 1.03 11.37
CA LEU A 66 0.93 -0.12 10.50
C LEU A 66 2.42 -0.46 10.32
N VAL A 67 3.24 0.54 10.04
CA VAL A 67 4.68 0.38 9.89
C VAL A 67 5.33 -0.09 11.20
N ASP A 68 4.93 0.50 12.32
CA ASP A 68 5.44 0.12 13.64
C ASP A 68 5.15 -1.35 13.95
N LEU A 69 3.92 -1.80 13.70
CA LEU A 69 3.53 -3.18 13.96
C LEU A 69 4.31 -4.16 13.06
N ALA A 70 4.51 -3.82 11.80
CA ALA A 70 5.31 -4.63 10.90
C ALA A 70 6.76 -4.73 11.39
N ALA A 71 7.33 -3.59 11.82
CA ALA A 71 8.71 -3.53 12.28
C ALA A 71 8.97 -4.37 13.53
N ILE A 72 7.98 -4.54 14.39
CA ILE A 72 8.11 -5.37 15.59
C ILE A 72 7.71 -6.83 15.36
N GLY A 73 7.32 -7.19 14.15
CA GLY A 73 7.17 -8.59 13.75
C GLY A 73 5.76 -9.17 13.84
N PHE A 74 4.72 -8.36 13.84
CA PHE A 74 3.34 -8.85 13.92
C PHE A 74 2.84 -9.48 12.62
N GLY A 75 3.50 -9.24 11.49
CA GLY A 75 3.06 -9.81 10.23
C GLY A 75 3.70 -9.11 9.04
N VAL A 76 3.10 -9.34 7.86
CA VAL A 76 3.51 -8.73 6.61
C VAL A 76 2.57 -7.56 6.32
N ALA A 77 3.13 -6.39 6.09
CA ALA A 77 2.35 -5.19 5.82
C ALA A 77 2.31 -4.87 4.32
N GLY A 78 1.13 -4.56 3.82
CA GLY A 78 0.96 -3.98 2.49
C GLY A 78 1.08 -2.47 2.60
N VAL A 79 2.06 -1.89 1.93
CA VAL A 79 2.40 -0.47 2.07
C VAL A 79 2.72 0.14 0.72
N THR A 80 2.75 1.47 0.69
CA THR A 80 3.25 2.23 -0.46
C THR A 80 4.75 2.43 -0.28
N GLU A 81 5.54 1.96 -1.24
CA GLU A 81 7.01 1.94 -1.15
C GLU A 81 7.58 3.33 -0.87
N GLU A 82 7.05 4.34 -1.54
CA GLU A 82 7.53 5.72 -1.41
C GLU A 82 7.40 6.27 0.01
N PHE A 83 6.48 5.72 0.80
CA PHE A 83 6.27 6.17 2.17
C PHE A 83 7.12 5.44 3.20
N VAL A 84 7.70 4.30 2.84
CA VAL A 84 8.51 3.50 3.76
C VAL A 84 9.98 3.43 3.35
N ARG A 85 10.40 4.29 2.44
CA ARG A 85 11.75 4.27 1.91
C ARG A 85 12.80 4.40 3.00
N ARG A 86 12.57 5.26 3.99
CA ARG A 86 13.49 5.40 5.12
C ARG A 86 13.59 4.12 5.95
N ASP A 87 12.46 3.45 6.15
CA ASP A 87 12.43 2.21 6.92
C ASP A 87 13.14 1.09 6.19
N LEU A 88 13.06 1.06 4.86
CA LEU A 88 13.80 0.11 4.04
C LEU A 88 15.29 0.40 4.07
N ASP A 89 15.67 1.66 3.89
CA ASP A 89 17.07 2.08 3.86
C ASP A 89 17.77 1.85 5.20
N SER A 90 17.06 2.06 6.30
CA SER A 90 17.61 1.87 7.65
C SER A 90 17.67 0.41 8.07
N GLY A 91 17.02 -0.48 7.34
CA GLY A 91 16.91 -1.89 7.70
C GLY A 91 15.84 -2.18 8.74
N ARG A 92 15.00 -1.21 9.09
CA ARG A 92 13.90 -1.41 10.02
C ARG A 92 12.83 -2.33 9.44
N LEU A 93 12.62 -2.24 8.13
CA LEU A 93 11.74 -3.11 7.36
C LEU A 93 12.52 -3.73 6.22
N ARG A 94 12.09 -4.91 5.79
CA ARG A 94 12.64 -5.57 4.62
C ARG A 94 11.52 -5.90 3.65
N LYS A 95 11.76 -5.61 2.37
CA LYS A 95 10.80 -5.86 1.30
C LYS A 95 10.79 -7.34 0.94
N LEU A 96 9.60 -7.92 0.80
CA LEU A 96 9.45 -9.26 0.26
C LEU A 96 9.56 -9.21 -1.25
N GLU A 97 10.34 -10.14 -1.81
CA GLU A 97 10.43 -10.28 -3.26
C GLU A 97 9.18 -10.99 -3.78
N THR A 98 8.65 -10.52 -4.90
CA THR A 98 7.39 -11.05 -5.45
C THR A 98 7.56 -11.47 -6.90
N ALA A 99 6.84 -12.52 -7.27
CA ALA A 99 6.80 -13.03 -8.65
C ALA A 99 5.79 -12.27 -9.51
N PHE A 100 5.23 -11.20 -8.99
CA PHE A 100 4.24 -10.36 -9.67
C PHE A 100 4.57 -8.90 -9.43
N ASP A 101 4.06 -8.03 -10.30
CA ASP A 101 4.20 -6.59 -10.16
C ASP A 101 2.82 -5.95 -10.12
N ILE A 102 2.52 -5.27 -9.01
CA ILE A 102 1.31 -4.47 -8.92
C ILE A 102 1.56 -3.18 -9.69
N PRO A 103 0.75 -2.87 -10.72
CA PRO A 103 0.96 -1.65 -11.49
C PRO A 103 0.94 -0.42 -10.59
N PRO A 104 1.82 0.57 -10.84
CA PRO A 104 1.78 1.81 -10.08
C PRO A 104 0.44 2.52 -10.31
N ARG A 105 0.01 3.26 -9.32
CA ARG A 105 -1.22 4.05 -9.45
C ARG A 105 -0.92 5.53 -9.45
N SER A 106 -1.79 6.28 -10.14
CA SER A 106 -1.77 7.73 -10.13
C SER A 106 -3.07 8.23 -9.53
N VAL A 107 -2.97 8.98 -8.44
CA VAL A 107 -4.16 9.51 -7.76
C VAL A 107 -4.89 10.51 -8.65
N ASP A 108 -4.14 11.32 -9.40
CA ASP A 108 -4.72 12.34 -10.28
C ASP A 108 -5.69 11.75 -11.30
N MET A 109 -5.31 10.65 -11.92
CA MET A 109 -6.14 10.03 -12.95
C MET A 109 -7.42 9.45 -12.39
N CYS A 110 -7.39 8.92 -11.19
CA CYS A 110 -8.58 8.38 -10.55
C CYS A 110 -9.62 9.45 -10.25
N LEU A 111 -9.18 10.66 -9.95
CA LEU A 111 -10.07 11.76 -9.57
C LEU A 111 -10.70 12.46 -10.75
N LEU A 112 -10.04 12.50 -11.91
CA LEU A 112 -10.51 13.26 -13.06
C LEU A 112 -11.45 12.46 -13.96
N ARG A 113 -11.48 11.15 -13.83
CA ARG A 113 -12.35 10.31 -14.65
C ARG A 113 -13.81 10.50 -14.27
N GLY A 114 -14.63 10.86 -15.25
CA GLY A 114 -16.07 11.03 -15.07
C GLY A 114 -16.47 12.30 -14.35
N VAL A 115 -15.51 13.19 -14.07
CA VAL A 115 -15.80 14.47 -13.43
C VAL A 115 -15.98 15.54 -14.50
N PRO A 116 -17.08 16.33 -14.44
CA PRO A 116 -17.26 17.44 -15.39
C PRO A 116 -16.13 18.46 -15.27
N GLN A 117 -15.74 19.03 -16.40
CA GLN A 117 -14.71 20.07 -16.45
C GLN A 117 -15.29 21.41 -16.01
N THR A 118 -15.53 21.54 -14.71
CA THR A 118 -16.04 22.77 -14.09
C THR A 118 -14.93 23.44 -13.29
N ALA A 119 -15.12 24.71 -12.96
CA ALA A 119 -14.18 25.42 -12.10
C ALA A 119 -14.06 24.75 -10.71
N ALA A 120 -15.17 24.23 -10.20
CA ALA A 120 -15.18 23.52 -8.93
C ALA A 120 -14.39 22.20 -9.01
N ALA A 121 -14.59 21.44 -10.10
CA ALA A 121 -13.86 20.19 -10.33
C ALA A 121 -12.37 20.47 -10.47
N GLN A 122 -11.98 21.53 -11.17
CA GLN A 122 -10.59 21.91 -11.33
C GLN A 122 -9.95 22.27 -9.99
N ARG A 123 -10.65 23.03 -9.17
CA ARG A 123 -10.14 23.37 -7.83
C ARG A 123 -9.99 22.16 -6.95
N PHE A 124 -10.90 21.22 -7.04
CA PHE A 124 -10.81 19.97 -6.30
C PHE A 124 -9.58 19.16 -6.74
N ALA A 125 -9.38 19.05 -8.04
CA ALA A 125 -8.23 18.35 -8.60
C ALA A 125 -6.91 19.00 -8.15
N ASP A 126 -6.85 20.33 -8.17
CA ASP A 126 -5.67 21.08 -7.72
C ASP A 126 -5.40 20.86 -6.24
N TYR A 127 -6.43 20.86 -5.42
CA TYR A 127 -6.33 20.59 -4.00
C TYR A 127 -5.73 19.20 -3.74
N ILE A 128 -6.20 18.21 -4.46
CA ILE A 128 -5.70 16.84 -4.31
C ILE A 128 -4.22 16.75 -4.73
N ARG A 129 -3.84 17.40 -5.84
CA ARG A 129 -2.44 17.42 -6.28
C ARG A 129 -1.53 18.04 -5.24
N GLN A 130 -1.94 19.16 -4.64
CA GLN A 130 -1.17 19.80 -3.58
C GLN A 130 -1.02 18.90 -2.38
N SER A 131 -2.07 18.19 -2.00
CA SER A 131 -2.02 17.25 -0.88
C SER A 131 -1.04 16.11 -1.15
N VAL A 132 -1.00 15.63 -2.41
CA VAL A 132 -0.05 14.58 -2.81
C VAL A 132 1.38 15.10 -2.78
N MET A 133 1.61 16.35 -3.18
CA MET A 133 2.96 16.90 -3.29
C MET A 133 3.55 17.38 -1.98
N HIS A 134 2.73 17.85 -1.05
CA HIS A 134 3.18 18.53 0.16
C HIS A 134 3.07 17.71 1.43
N LYS A 135 2.41 16.58 1.40
CA LYS A 135 2.21 15.74 2.58
C LYS A 135 2.51 14.30 2.25
N ASP A 136 3.09 13.62 3.22
CA ASP A 136 2.95 12.18 3.28
C ASP A 136 1.48 11.92 3.38
N ILE A 137 0.84 11.61 2.29
CA ILE A 137 -0.58 11.42 2.30
C ILE A 137 -0.90 10.20 3.11
N PRO A 138 -1.66 10.35 4.19
CA PRO A 138 -2.26 9.18 4.78
C PRO A 138 -3.10 8.55 3.69
N SER A 139 -2.98 7.25 3.56
CA SER A 139 -3.72 6.52 2.52
C SER A 139 -5.20 6.41 2.85
N VAL A 140 -5.69 7.35 3.54
CA VAL A 140 -7.09 7.43 3.97
C VAL A 140 -7.75 8.62 3.36
#